data_889945f59c1d2165772952da69006929
#
_entry.id   889945f59c1d2165772952da69006929
#
_cell.length_a   1.000
_cell.length_b   1.000
_cell.length_c   1.000
_cell.angle_alpha   90.00
_cell.angle_beta   90.00
_cell.angle_gamma   90.00
#
_symmetry.space_group_name_H-M   'P 1'
#
loop_
_entity.id
_entity.type
_entity.pdbx_description
1 polymer ?
#
loop_
_entity_poly.entity_id
_entity_poly.type
_entity_poly.pdbx_seq_one_letter_code
_entity_poly.pdbx_strand_id
1 'polypeptide(L)'
;MHILVLNPGSSSIKFSMHEVVEESNAEGSVAPGAGAAGLHTLYEGELGGIGGRLEKLAFRDAAGNDLSSRLGAVKSGSMQEAIAVVERAVGLDGLPPPDAVGYRVVHPGAHLRGHQRLTADVLAKLRAACEFAPLHDPEALAMIEEMIRRFSGVPHIACFDTVFHETMPEEARVYALPYSVRKQGVRRYGFHGLSCESVVVQLRAAAGVEFPRSMLIAHLGSGCSVTACIDGKSVDTTMGLTPTGGVMMGTRTGDIDPGVVLFLMRQAGATADSVERMIDGDAGLKALGGVNDMRELRKRAAGGDARAGLAIRVFCRTLVKTVAGLAALHKPTALVFTGGIGEHDALTRRAIAVGLWVFGAEMEDAANELPAKGLRKISEEDSRIALYVVPAEEDRMIARHVARICREAPRSEGRST
;
A
#
# COMPACT_ATOMS: atom_id res chain seq x y z
N MET A 1 -6.62 5.93 -23.32
CA MET A 1 -7.29 6.44 -22.10
C MET A 1 -6.22 6.84 -21.09
N HIS A 2 -6.27 8.10 -20.63
CA HIS A 2 -5.31 8.64 -19.65
C HIS A 2 -5.95 8.66 -18.27
N ILE A 3 -5.28 8.06 -17.29
CA ILE A 3 -5.78 7.91 -15.93
C ILE A 3 -4.83 8.59 -14.96
N LEU A 4 -5.32 9.63 -14.29
CA LEU A 4 -4.63 10.24 -13.17
C LEU A 4 -4.87 9.39 -11.92
N VAL A 5 -3.80 8.95 -11.28
CA VAL A 5 -3.85 8.23 -10.00
C VAL A 5 -3.35 9.14 -8.89
N LEU A 6 -4.08 9.16 -7.78
CA LEU A 6 -3.76 9.91 -6.58
C LEU A 6 -3.70 8.97 -5.37
N ASN A 7 -2.57 8.98 -4.70
CA ASN A 7 -2.29 8.17 -3.52
C ASN A 7 -1.92 9.11 -2.36
N PRO A 8 -2.93 9.59 -1.59
CA PRO A 8 -2.71 10.48 -0.47
C PRO A 8 -2.12 9.73 0.73
N GLY A 9 -1.10 10.31 1.33
CA GLY A 9 -0.59 9.98 2.65
C GLY A 9 -0.91 11.09 3.64
N SER A 10 -0.66 10.87 4.93
CA SER A 10 -0.93 11.85 6.00
C SER A 10 -0.17 13.18 5.84
N SER A 11 0.97 13.20 5.19
CA SER A 11 1.79 14.38 4.95
C SER A 11 2.40 14.40 3.55
N SER A 12 1.88 13.60 2.62
CA SER A 12 2.39 13.50 1.26
C SER A 12 1.30 13.16 0.27
N ILE A 13 1.47 13.54 -0.99
CA ILE A 13 0.67 13.08 -2.12
C ILE A 13 1.61 12.50 -3.14
N LYS A 14 1.38 11.24 -3.52
CA LYS A 14 1.93 10.68 -4.75
C LYS A 14 0.88 10.78 -5.84
N PHE A 15 1.31 11.07 -7.03
CA PHE A 15 0.44 11.11 -8.20
C PHE A 15 1.17 10.58 -9.43
N SER A 16 0.42 9.95 -10.31
CA SER A 16 0.96 9.43 -11.56
C SER A 16 -0.09 9.46 -12.66
N MET A 17 0.36 9.64 -13.90
CA MET A 17 -0.49 9.53 -15.08
C MET A 17 -0.14 8.26 -15.84
N HIS A 18 -1.17 7.48 -16.13
CA HIS A 18 -1.04 6.24 -16.88
C HIS A 18 -1.84 6.31 -18.18
N GLU A 19 -1.23 5.84 -19.24
CA GLU A 19 -1.92 5.58 -20.50
C GLU A 19 -2.32 4.12 -20.58
N VAL A 20 -3.60 3.87 -20.82
CA VAL A 20 -4.14 2.54 -21.14
C VAL A 20 -4.28 2.43 -22.64
N VAL A 21 -3.44 1.62 -23.24
CA VAL A 21 -3.50 1.30 -24.68
C VAL A 21 -4.39 0.08 -24.86
N GLU A 22 -5.41 0.19 -25.72
CA GLU A 22 -6.21 -0.98 -26.13
C GLU A 22 -5.36 -1.81 -27.08
N GLU A 23 -5.10 -3.07 -26.73
CA GLU A 23 -4.59 -4.02 -27.72
C GLU A 23 -5.68 -4.21 -28.78
N SER A 24 -5.38 -3.81 -30.02
CA SER A 24 -6.21 -4.16 -31.17
C SER A 24 -6.31 -5.68 -31.22
N ASN A 25 -7.53 -6.22 -31.16
CA ASN A 25 -7.83 -7.65 -31.22
C ASN A 25 -7.14 -8.31 -32.43
N ALA A 26 -5.98 -8.89 -32.19
CA ALA A 26 -5.52 -9.98 -33.01
C ALA A 26 -6.25 -11.23 -32.50
N GLU A 27 -7.00 -11.88 -33.39
CA GLU A 27 -7.84 -13.04 -33.16
C GLU A 27 -7.09 -14.14 -32.40
N GLY A 28 -7.61 -14.56 -31.23
CA GLY A 28 -7.18 -15.79 -30.58
C GLY A 28 -7.20 -15.77 -29.06
N SER A 29 -8.25 -16.31 -28.48
CA SER A 29 -8.43 -16.81 -27.10
C SER A 29 -7.87 -15.97 -25.94
N VAL A 30 -8.71 -15.15 -25.37
CA VAL A 30 -8.49 -14.50 -24.07
C VAL A 30 -8.84 -15.52 -22.98
N ALA A 31 -7.84 -15.99 -22.23
CA ALA A 31 -8.07 -16.66 -20.95
C ALA A 31 -8.72 -15.67 -19.96
N PRO A 32 -9.73 -16.06 -19.15
CA PRO A 32 -10.35 -15.19 -18.18
C PRO A 32 -9.32 -14.81 -17.10
N GLY A 33 -8.88 -13.54 -17.09
CA GLY A 33 -7.93 -13.01 -16.13
C GLY A 33 -6.74 -12.25 -16.69
N ALA A 34 -6.45 -12.33 -17.99
CA ALA A 34 -5.33 -11.65 -18.65
C ALA A 34 -5.83 -10.55 -19.61
N GLY A 35 -6.48 -9.54 -19.11
CA GLY A 35 -6.63 -8.27 -19.81
C GLY A 35 -5.36 -7.45 -19.62
N ALA A 36 -4.27 -7.83 -20.27
CA ALA A 36 -3.07 -7.00 -20.36
C ALA A 36 -3.30 -5.91 -21.42
N ALA A 37 -4.21 -4.99 -21.17
CA ALA A 37 -4.14 -3.69 -21.82
C ALA A 37 -2.78 -3.11 -21.47
N GLY A 38 -1.98 -2.72 -22.44
CA GLY A 38 -0.70 -2.09 -22.23
C GLY A 38 -0.90 -0.87 -21.32
N LEU A 39 -0.30 -0.88 -20.13
CA LEU A 39 -0.37 0.23 -19.19
C LEU A 39 1.00 0.89 -19.17
N HIS A 40 1.09 2.12 -19.63
CA HIS A 40 2.31 2.92 -19.67
C HIS A 40 2.21 4.08 -18.68
N THR A 41 3.18 4.21 -17.79
CA THR A 41 3.30 5.40 -16.95
C THR A 41 3.88 6.52 -17.79
N LEU A 42 3.18 7.65 -17.88
CA LEU A 42 3.64 8.83 -18.62
C LEU A 42 4.51 9.74 -17.74
N TYR A 43 4.09 9.92 -16.51
CA TYR A 43 4.84 10.66 -15.49
C TYR A 43 4.40 10.24 -14.09
N GLU A 44 5.26 10.54 -13.13
CA GLU A 44 5.01 10.32 -11.71
C GLU A 44 5.53 11.48 -10.87
N GLY A 45 4.90 11.77 -9.75
CA GLY A 45 5.30 12.81 -8.84
C GLY A 45 5.03 12.44 -7.38
N GLU A 46 5.80 13.07 -6.51
CA GLU A 46 5.63 12.98 -5.07
C GLU A 46 5.88 14.33 -4.42
N LEU A 47 4.93 14.76 -3.61
CA LEU A 47 5.00 15.97 -2.80
C LEU A 47 4.93 15.55 -1.33
N GLY A 48 5.94 15.88 -0.53
CA GLY A 48 6.02 15.59 0.90
C GLY A 48 6.17 16.85 1.74
N GLY A 49 5.84 16.75 3.05
CA GLY A 49 5.87 17.87 3.99
C GLY A 49 4.62 18.74 3.93
N ILE A 50 3.47 18.16 3.56
CA ILE A 50 2.19 18.86 3.51
C ILE A 50 1.77 19.27 4.94
N GLY A 51 1.31 20.51 5.08
CA GLY A 51 0.96 21.11 6.37
C GLY A 51 2.15 21.70 7.13
N GLY A 52 3.36 21.67 6.54
CA GLY A 52 4.59 22.16 7.12
C GLY A 52 5.57 22.69 6.09
N ARG A 53 6.85 22.37 6.28
CA ARG A 53 7.91 22.70 5.32
C ARG A 53 7.93 21.65 4.21
N LEU A 54 8.08 22.08 2.96
CA LEU A 54 8.30 21.20 1.83
C LEU A 54 9.56 20.34 2.07
N GLU A 55 9.35 19.01 2.22
CA GLU A 55 10.43 18.05 2.50
C GLU A 55 10.86 17.33 1.22
N LYS A 56 9.92 17.11 0.31
CA LYS A 56 10.15 16.38 -0.93
C LYS A 56 9.29 16.94 -2.06
N LEU A 57 9.95 17.18 -3.19
CA LEU A 57 9.30 17.39 -4.48
C LEU A 57 10.05 16.56 -5.50
N ALA A 58 9.36 15.60 -6.10
CA ALA A 58 9.85 14.86 -7.25
C ALA A 58 8.74 14.85 -8.31
N PHE A 59 9.10 15.14 -9.56
CA PHE A 59 8.18 15.03 -10.68
C PHE A 59 8.98 14.62 -11.91
N ARG A 60 8.68 13.47 -12.49
CA ARG A 60 9.49 12.86 -13.56
C ARG A 60 8.59 12.30 -14.65
N ASP A 61 9.11 12.32 -15.89
CA ASP A 61 8.48 11.62 -17.00
C ASP A 61 8.86 10.12 -17.01
N ALA A 62 8.28 9.38 -17.97
CA ALA A 62 8.52 7.94 -18.16
C ALA A 62 10.00 7.59 -18.45
N ALA A 63 10.78 8.51 -18.98
CA ALA A 63 12.21 8.35 -19.25
C ALA A 63 13.07 8.65 -18.01
N GLY A 64 12.46 9.13 -16.92
CA GLY A 64 13.14 9.52 -15.68
C GLY A 64 13.68 10.96 -15.68
N ASN A 65 13.35 11.77 -16.71
CA ASN A 65 13.76 13.17 -16.74
C ASN A 65 13.02 13.97 -15.68
N ASP A 66 13.73 14.82 -14.95
CA ASP A 66 13.17 15.68 -13.91
C ASP A 66 12.36 16.82 -14.52
N LEU A 67 11.08 16.86 -14.22
CA LEU A 67 10.13 17.90 -14.63
C LEU A 67 9.80 18.88 -13.50
N SER A 68 10.40 18.73 -12.30
CA SER A 68 10.05 19.51 -11.11
C SER A 68 10.23 21.02 -11.32
N SER A 69 11.22 21.43 -12.10
CA SER A 69 11.47 22.85 -12.43
C SER A 69 10.33 23.49 -13.22
N ARG A 70 9.56 22.71 -13.98
CA ARG A 70 8.40 23.19 -14.77
C ARG A 70 7.20 23.56 -13.89
N LEU A 71 7.16 23.11 -12.63
CA LEU A 71 6.08 23.40 -11.69
C LEU A 71 6.20 24.83 -11.09
N GLY A 72 7.31 25.52 -11.28
CA GLY A 72 7.57 26.82 -10.69
C GLY A 72 7.68 26.78 -9.17
N ALA A 73 7.33 27.87 -8.50
CA ALA A 73 7.36 27.92 -7.04
C ALA A 73 6.31 27.00 -6.43
N VAL A 74 6.75 26.05 -5.60
CA VAL A 74 5.90 25.06 -4.94
C VAL A 74 5.77 25.41 -3.47
N LYS A 75 4.52 25.40 -2.97
CA LYS A 75 4.17 25.51 -1.56
C LYS A 75 3.46 24.23 -1.13
N SER A 76 3.61 23.86 0.11
CA SER A 76 3.00 22.66 0.71
C SER A 76 2.47 22.89 2.12
N GLY A 77 2.25 24.15 2.51
CA GLY A 77 1.76 24.55 3.82
C GLY A 77 0.33 24.11 4.11
N SER A 78 -0.41 23.65 3.09
CA SER A 78 -1.76 23.10 3.22
C SER A 78 -2.04 22.05 2.15
N MET A 79 -3.08 21.23 2.37
CA MET A 79 -3.58 20.28 1.38
C MET A 79 -4.02 20.98 0.09
N GLN A 80 -4.67 22.16 0.18
CA GLN A 80 -5.08 22.93 -0.99
C GLN A 80 -3.87 23.37 -1.84
N GLU A 81 -2.79 23.80 -1.20
CA GLU A 81 -1.55 24.14 -1.92
C GLU A 81 -0.92 22.93 -2.61
N ALA A 82 -0.94 21.77 -1.95
CA ALA A 82 -0.46 20.51 -2.52
C ALA A 82 -1.31 20.09 -3.74
N ILE A 83 -2.62 20.17 -3.64
CA ILE A 83 -3.54 19.88 -4.76
C ILE A 83 -3.29 20.83 -5.95
N ALA A 84 -3.05 22.11 -5.69
CA ALA A 84 -2.71 23.07 -6.75
C ALA A 84 -1.38 22.73 -7.46
N VAL A 85 -0.45 22.05 -6.79
CA VAL A 85 0.78 21.53 -7.43
C VAL A 85 0.45 20.38 -8.37
N VAL A 86 -0.40 19.44 -7.93
CA VAL A 86 -0.88 18.33 -8.78
C VAL A 86 -1.60 18.86 -10.02
N GLU A 87 -2.49 19.83 -9.85
CA GLU A 87 -3.18 20.47 -11.00
C GLU A 87 -2.19 21.08 -12.01
N ARG A 88 -1.21 21.81 -11.52
CA ARG A 88 -0.19 22.38 -12.41
C ARG A 88 0.58 21.30 -13.14
N ALA A 89 0.92 20.19 -12.45
CA ALA A 89 1.58 19.06 -13.08
C ALA A 89 0.73 18.43 -14.20
N VAL A 90 -0.56 18.24 -13.94
CA VAL A 90 -1.53 17.72 -14.94
C VAL A 90 -1.76 18.69 -16.09
N GLY A 91 -1.72 20.01 -15.82
CA GLY A 91 -1.96 21.06 -16.81
C GLY A 91 -0.72 21.51 -17.59
N LEU A 92 0.45 20.85 -17.43
CA LEU A 92 1.66 21.23 -18.16
C LEU A 92 1.53 20.96 -19.66
N ASP A 93 1.97 21.92 -20.47
CA ASP A 93 1.98 21.81 -21.92
C ASP A 93 2.71 20.53 -22.37
N GLY A 94 2.09 19.82 -23.31
CA GLY A 94 2.60 18.56 -23.86
C GLY A 94 2.25 17.30 -23.04
N LEU A 95 1.51 17.44 -21.92
CA LEU A 95 0.98 16.30 -21.18
C LEU A 95 -0.55 16.17 -21.45
N PRO A 96 -1.05 14.94 -21.61
CA PRO A 96 -2.47 14.75 -21.88
C PRO A 96 -3.33 15.02 -20.64
N PRO A 97 -4.56 15.58 -20.79
CA PRO A 97 -5.49 15.66 -19.69
C PRO A 97 -6.02 14.28 -19.28
N PRO A 98 -6.46 14.09 -18.02
CA PRO A 98 -7.01 12.82 -17.59
C PRO A 98 -8.42 12.57 -18.17
N ASP A 99 -8.67 11.35 -18.60
CA ASP A 99 -10.00 10.84 -18.97
C ASP A 99 -10.74 10.28 -17.74
N ALA A 100 -10.00 9.93 -16.66
CA ALA A 100 -10.54 9.46 -15.40
C ALA A 100 -9.54 9.71 -14.27
N VAL A 101 -10.04 9.75 -13.03
CA VAL A 101 -9.20 9.90 -11.82
C VAL A 101 -9.43 8.72 -10.87
N GLY A 102 -8.35 8.08 -10.45
CA GLY A 102 -8.34 7.01 -9.45
C GLY A 102 -7.73 7.46 -8.13
N TYR A 103 -8.31 7.01 -7.03
CA TYR A 103 -7.84 7.33 -5.69
C TYR A 103 -7.56 6.08 -4.90
N ARG A 104 -6.45 6.07 -4.17
CA ARG A 104 -6.29 5.13 -3.07
C ARG A 104 -7.08 5.63 -1.87
N VAL A 105 -7.91 4.78 -1.31
CA VAL A 105 -8.62 5.01 -0.05
C VAL A 105 -8.27 3.88 0.91
N VAL A 106 -7.80 4.25 2.10
CA VAL A 106 -7.28 3.26 3.07
C VAL A 106 -8.41 2.41 3.60
N HIS A 107 -9.48 3.00 4.15
CA HIS A 107 -10.57 2.25 4.77
C HIS A 107 -11.94 2.59 4.17
N PRO A 108 -12.65 1.59 3.58
CA PRO A 108 -13.97 1.81 2.97
C PRO A 108 -15.13 1.80 3.97
N GLY A 109 -14.88 1.56 5.25
CA GLY A 109 -15.92 1.28 6.24
C GLY A 109 -16.52 -0.13 6.11
N ALA A 110 -17.62 -0.36 6.79
CA ALA A 110 -18.27 -1.67 6.84
C ALA A 110 -19.08 -2.02 5.58
N HIS A 111 -19.44 -1.03 4.76
CA HIS A 111 -20.46 -1.14 3.72
C HIS A 111 -19.93 -1.22 2.28
N LEU A 112 -18.70 -0.74 2.03
CA LEU A 112 -18.11 -0.74 0.69
C LEU A 112 -17.12 -1.89 0.56
N ARG A 113 -17.39 -2.85 -0.35
CA ARG A 113 -16.63 -4.11 -0.46
C ARG A 113 -15.90 -4.28 -1.80
N GLY A 114 -15.96 -3.28 -2.67
CA GLY A 114 -15.33 -3.33 -3.99
C GLY A 114 -14.93 -1.94 -4.46
N HIS A 115 -13.90 -1.88 -5.30
CA HIS A 115 -13.53 -0.64 -5.97
C HIS A 115 -14.71 -0.14 -6.79
N GLN A 116 -15.00 1.17 -6.76
CA GLN A 116 -16.20 1.69 -7.41
C GLN A 116 -16.13 3.19 -7.72
N ARG A 117 -17.04 3.60 -8.61
CA ARG A 117 -17.20 5.01 -8.95
C ARG A 117 -17.68 5.82 -7.75
N LEU A 118 -17.08 6.97 -7.55
CA LEU A 118 -17.48 7.92 -6.51
C LEU A 118 -18.79 8.63 -6.92
N THR A 119 -19.87 8.24 -6.25
CA THR A 119 -21.19 8.88 -6.30
C THR A 119 -21.45 9.62 -5.00
N ALA A 120 -22.50 10.41 -4.93
CA ALA A 120 -22.91 11.09 -3.69
C ALA A 120 -23.17 10.08 -2.53
N ASP A 121 -23.75 8.90 -2.84
CA ASP A 121 -23.98 7.82 -1.88
C ASP A 121 -22.65 7.21 -1.38
N VAL A 122 -21.72 6.95 -2.28
CA VAL A 122 -20.40 6.43 -1.93
C VAL A 122 -19.63 7.43 -1.06
N LEU A 123 -19.64 8.72 -1.41
CA LEU A 123 -19.02 9.75 -0.59
C LEU A 123 -19.64 9.85 0.80
N ALA A 124 -20.96 9.74 0.92
CA ALA A 124 -21.65 9.72 2.22
C ALA A 124 -21.20 8.51 3.08
N LYS A 125 -21.08 7.33 2.48
CA LYS A 125 -20.56 6.13 3.16
C LYS A 125 -19.10 6.27 3.58
N LEU A 126 -18.25 6.91 2.76
CA LEU A 126 -16.86 7.18 3.11
C LEU A 126 -16.74 8.19 4.26
N ARG A 127 -17.58 9.23 4.28
CA ARG A 127 -17.62 10.16 5.44
C ARG A 127 -17.98 9.44 6.74
N ALA A 128 -18.98 8.53 6.68
CA ALA A 128 -19.34 7.72 7.83
C ALA A 128 -18.22 6.72 8.23
N ALA A 129 -17.38 6.30 7.28
CA ALA A 129 -16.29 5.38 7.51
C ALA A 129 -15.07 6.02 8.19
N CYS A 130 -14.97 7.35 8.26
CA CYS A 130 -13.85 8.04 8.92
C CYS A 130 -13.65 7.62 10.39
N GLU A 131 -14.68 7.08 11.04
CA GLU A 131 -14.56 6.51 12.40
C GLU A 131 -13.59 5.32 12.47
N PHE A 132 -13.38 4.60 11.36
CA PHE A 132 -12.47 3.44 11.29
C PHE A 132 -11.01 3.81 11.04
N ALA A 133 -10.74 4.99 10.46
CA ALA A 133 -9.40 5.46 10.17
C ALA A 133 -9.30 7.00 10.33
N PRO A 134 -9.53 7.52 11.55
CA PRO A 134 -9.68 8.95 11.78
C PRO A 134 -8.42 9.77 11.49
N LEU A 135 -7.24 9.14 11.51
CA LEU A 135 -5.97 9.80 11.18
C LEU A 135 -5.63 9.84 9.68
N HIS A 136 -6.38 9.13 8.83
CA HIS A 136 -6.03 8.97 7.41
C HIS A 136 -7.16 9.42 6.47
N ASP A 137 -8.39 8.97 6.72
CA ASP A 137 -9.47 9.12 5.76
C ASP A 137 -10.03 10.55 5.63
N PRO A 138 -10.10 11.40 6.67
CA PRO A 138 -10.64 12.76 6.53
C PRO A 138 -9.85 13.63 5.54
N GLU A 139 -8.51 13.57 5.57
CA GLU A 139 -7.65 14.35 4.66
C GLU A 139 -7.74 13.81 3.22
N ALA A 140 -7.75 12.49 3.07
CA ALA A 140 -7.93 11.84 1.78
C ALA A 140 -9.29 12.19 1.17
N LEU A 141 -10.36 12.20 1.96
CA LEU A 141 -11.70 12.54 1.51
C LEU A 141 -11.81 14.02 1.09
N ALA A 142 -11.22 14.93 1.87
CA ALA A 142 -11.18 16.35 1.52
C ALA A 142 -10.44 16.58 0.18
N MET A 143 -9.34 15.87 -0.05
CA MET A 143 -8.64 15.89 -1.34
C MET A 143 -9.52 15.35 -2.47
N ILE A 144 -10.18 14.21 -2.27
CA ILE A 144 -11.08 13.62 -3.26
C ILE A 144 -12.18 14.61 -3.65
N GLU A 145 -12.83 15.23 -2.69
CA GLU A 145 -13.90 16.20 -2.92
C GLU A 145 -13.42 17.43 -3.70
N GLU A 146 -12.21 17.91 -3.41
CA GLU A 146 -11.61 19.02 -4.16
C GLU A 146 -11.31 18.59 -5.60
N MET A 147 -10.72 17.42 -5.80
CA MET A 147 -10.40 16.91 -7.14
C MET A 147 -11.67 16.66 -7.98
N ILE A 148 -12.77 16.19 -7.37
CA ILE A 148 -14.06 16.05 -8.06
C ILE A 148 -14.57 17.42 -8.57
N ARG A 149 -14.39 18.48 -7.79
CA ARG A 149 -14.76 19.83 -8.23
C ARG A 149 -13.93 20.31 -9.41
N ARG A 150 -12.63 20.04 -9.38
CA ARG A 150 -11.66 20.51 -10.39
C ARG A 150 -11.75 19.74 -11.70
N PHE A 151 -11.97 18.44 -11.62
CA PHE A 151 -12.08 17.53 -12.76
C PHE A 151 -13.52 17.00 -12.92
N SER A 152 -14.52 17.88 -12.77
CA SER A 152 -15.94 17.49 -12.75
C SER A 152 -16.45 16.81 -14.02
N GLY A 153 -15.71 16.92 -15.14
CA GLY A 153 -16.09 16.33 -16.43
C GLY A 153 -15.69 14.87 -16.62
N VAL A 154 -14.96 14.26 -15.68
CA VAL A 154 -14.44 12.90 -15.80
C VAL A 154 -14.90 11.99 -14.66
N PRO A 155 -14.93 10.67 -14.84
CA PRO A 155 -15.25 9.73 -13.77
C PRO A 155 -14.16 9.68 -12.69
N HIS A 156 -14.58 9.60 -11.43
CA HIS A 156 -13.74 9.45 -10.26
C HIS A 156 -13.99 8.09 -9.62
N ILE A 157 -12.93 7.33 -9.34
CA ILE A 157 -13.00 5.95 -8.83
C ILE A 157 -12.20 5.81 -7.54
N ALA A 158 -12.83 5.26 -6.50
CA ALA A 158 -12.16 4.85 -5.27
C ALA A 158 -11.64 3.42 -5.38
N CYS A 159 -10.36 3.23 -5.08
CA CYS A 159 -9.72 1.93 -4.96
C CYS A 159 -9.29 1.72 -3.49
N PHE A 160 -9.81 0.67 -2.87
CA PHE A 160 -9.64 0.43 -1.44
C PHE A 160 -8.53 -0.58 -1.15
N ASP A 161 -7.70 -0.28 -0.17
CA ASP A 161 -6.62 -1.17 0.28
C ASP A 161 -7.12 -2.51 0.83
N THR A 162 -8.37 -2.58 1.23
CA THR A 162 -8.95 -3.74 1.91
C THR A 162 -9.57 -4.77 0.97
N VAL A 163 -9.86 -4.40 -0.29
CA VAL A 163 -10.64 -5.24 -1.22
C VAL A 163 -9.97 -6.58 -1.52
N PHE A 164 -8.66 -6.61 -1.66
CA PHE A 164 -7.91 -7.86 -1.87
C PHE A 164 -8.15 -8.90 -0.75
N HIS A 165 -8.43 -8.44 0.47
CA HIS A 165 -8.64 -9.26 1.64
C HIS A 165 -10.09 -9.70 1.87
N GLU A 166 -11.03 -9.30 1.01
CA GLU A 166 -12.45 -9.75 1.11
C GLU A 166 -12.61 -11.26 0.87
N THR A 167 -11.58 -11.94 0.36
CA THR A 167 -11.55 -13.39 0.17
C THR A 167 -11.14 -14.18 1.41
N MET A 168 -10.70 -13.51 2.49
CA MET A 168 -10.34 -14.19 3.74
C MET A 168 -11.54 -14.96 4.33
N PRO A 169 -11.32 -16.18 4.86
CA PRO A 169 -12.35 -16.93 5.56
C PRO A 169 -12.76 -16.26 6.87
N GLU A 170 -13.90 -16.63 7.41
CA GLU A 170 -14.47 -15.97 8.60
C GLU A 170 -13.54 -16.06 9.81
N GLU A 171 -12.91 -17.21 10.04
CA GLU A 171 -12.00 -17.47 11.16
C GLU A 171 -10.74 -16.57 11.14
N ALA A 172 -10.31 -16.08 9.97
CA ALA A 172 -9.22 -15.14 9.86
C ALA A 172 -9.67 -13.67 10.07
N ARG A 173 -10.98 -13.40 9.97
CA ARG A 173 -11.58 -12.05 10.01
C ARG A 173 -12.15 -11.66 11.35
N VAL A 174 -12.66 -12.61 12.12
CA VAL A 174 -13.39 -12.31 13.37
C VAL A 174 -12.41 -12.10 14.52
N TYR A 175 -12.74 -11.11 15.36
CA TYR A 175 -12.14 -10.98 16.68
C TYR A 175 -12.97 -11.78 17.70
N ALA A 176 -12.33 -12.34 18.72
CA ALA A 176 -12.97 -13.05 19.82
C ALA A 176 -13.69 -12.05 20.78
N LEU A 177 -14.63 -11.30 20.23
CA LEU A 177 -15.44 -10.29 20.92
C LEU A 177 -16.91 -10.66 20.88
N PRO A 178 -17.74 -10.14 21.82
CA PRO A 178 -19.18 -10.34 21.82
C PRO A 178 -19.81 -10.00 20.47
N TYR A 179 -20.84 -10.75 20.07
CA TYR A 179 -21.55 -10.53 18.80
C TYR A 179 -22.09 -9.09 18.66
N SER A 180 -22.55 -8.49 19.77
CA SER A 180 -23.02 -7.10 19.82
C SER A 180 -21.99 -6.07 19.36
N VAL A 181 -20.68 -6.36 19.50
CA VAL A 181 -19.58 -5.55 19.00
C VAL A 181 -19.30 -5.89 17.53
N ARG A 182 -19.18 -7.20 17.22
CA ARG A 182 -18.85 -7.67 15.86
C ARG A 182 -19.88 -7.23 14.81
N LYS A 183 -21.18 -7.21 15.15
CA LYS A 183 -22.25 -6.75 14.25
C LYS A 183 -22.16 -5.28 13.84
N GLN A 184 -21.33 -4.48 14.51
CA GLN A 184 -21.05 -3.10 14.15
C GLN A 184 -19.97 -2.96 13.08
N GLY A 185 -19.48 -4.07 12.51
CA GLY A 185 -18.43 -4.09 11.51
C GLY A 185 -17.03 -4.26 12.10
N VAL A 186 -16.90 -4.51 13.42
CA VAL A 186 -15.62 -4.75 14.08
C VAL A 186 -15.07 -6.12 13.68
N ARG A 187 -14.16 -6.12 12.71
CA ARG A 187 -13.51 -7.31 12.15
C ARG A 187 -12.12 -6.95 11.61
N ARG A 188 -11.32 -7.93 11.25
CA ARG A 188 -10.10 -7.72 10.45
C ARG A 188 -10.48 -7.38 9.02
N TYR A 189 -9.98 -6.27 8.51
CA TYR A 189 -10.13 -5.86 7.10
C TYR A 189 -8.88 -6.22 6.30
N GLY A 190 -7.70 -5.96 6.85
CA GLY A 190 -6.44 -6.05 6.12
C GLY A 190 -6.21 -4.83 5.24
N PHE A 191 -4.95 -4.53 4.97
CA PHE A 191 -4.53 -3.35 4.19
C PHE A 191 -3.37 -3.71 3.28
N HIS A 192 -2.88 -2.76 2.47
CA HIS A 192 -1.92 -2.97 1.40
C HIS A 192 -2.42 -3.97 0.34
N GLY A 193 -3.74 -4.10 0.19
CA GLY A 193 -4.34 -5.03 -0.75
C GLY A 193 -3.97 -4.73 -2.20
N LEU A 194 -3.90 -3.45 -2.58
CA LEU A 194 -3.44 -3.03 -3.91
C LEU A 194 -2.01 -3.48 -4.20
N SER A 195 -1.13 -3.39 -3.21
CA SER A 195 0.25 -3.91 -3.32
C SER A 195 0.28 -5.43 -3.42
N CYS A 196 -0.51 -6.15 -2.60
CA CYS A 196 -0.60 -7.60 -2.67
C CYS A 196 -1.12 -8.08 -4.03
N GLU A 197 -2.14 -7.40 -4.56
CA GLU A 197 -2.70 -7.69 -5.88
C GLU A 197 -1.66 -7.46 -6.99
N SER A 198 -0.89 -6.35 -6.90
CA SER A 198 0.21 -6.07 -7.81
C SER A 198 1.24 -7.20 -7.84
N VAL A 199 1.66 -7.70 -6.67
CA VAL A 199 2.57 -8.84 -6.55
C VAL A 199 2.01 -10.08 -7.25
N VAL A 200 0.74 -10.41 -7.00
CA VAL A 200 0.08 -11.57 -7.65
C VAL A 200 0.07 -11.43 -9.17
N VAL A 201 -0.26 -10.23 -9.67
CA VAL A 201 -0.31 -9.96 -11.12
C VAL A 201 1.09 -10.08 -11.75
N GLN A 202 2.11 -9.50 -11.11
CA GLN A 202 3.49 -9.55 -11.62
C GLN A 202 4.03 -10.99 -11.63
N LEU A 203 3.82 -11.77 -10.56
CA LEU A 203 4.25 -13.18 -10.52
C LEU A 203 3.56 -14.04 -11.58
N ARG A 204 2.27 -13.81 -11.85
CA ARG A 204 1.56 -14.54 -12.93
C ARG A 204 2.05 -14.19 -14.33
N ALA A 205 2.49 -12.95 -14.52
CA ALA A 205 2.97 -12.47 -15.82
C ALA A 205 4.46 -12.77 -16.06
N ALA A 206 5.22 -13.15 -15.01
CA ALA A 206 6.66 -13.35 -15.11
C ALA A 206 7.01 -14.61 -15.91
N ALA A 207 7.71 -14.44 -17.03
CA ALA A 207 8.20 -15.57 -17.82
C ALA A 207 9.19 -16.41 -17.02
N GLY A 208 9.04 -17.74 -17.07
CA GLY A 208 9.92 -18.68 -16.36
C GLY A 208 9.71 -18.78 -14.85
N VAL A 209 8.71 -18.11 -14.30
CA VAL A 209 8.31 -18.23 -12.90
C VAL A 209 7.06 -19.09 -12.82
N GLU A 210 7.15 -20.24 -12.14
CA GLU A 210 5.96 -21.00 -11.76
C GLU A 210 5.21 -20.22 -10.67
N PHE A 211 3.93 -19.93 -10.90
CA PHE A 211 3.12 -19.18 -9.97
C PHE A 211 2.93 -19.96 -8.65
N PRO A 212 3.40 -19.44 -7.49
CA PRO A 212 3.30 -20.15 -6.23
C PRO A 212 1.84 -20.31 -5.79
N ARG A 213 1.41 -21.56 -5.59
CA ARG A 213 0.04 -21.83 -5.12
C ARG A 213 -0.23 -21.25 -3.74
N SER A 214 0.73 -21.37 -2.83
CA SER A 214 0.68 -20.79 -1.48
C SER A 214 1.89 -19.89 -1.28
N MET A 215 1.67 -18.62 -0.90
CA MET A 215 2.73 -17.66 -0.66
C MET A 215 2.41 -16.74 0.50
N LEU A 216 3.47 -16.21 1.12
CA LEU A 216 3.40 -15.06 2.00
C LEU A 216 3.90 -13.83 1.26
N ILE A 217 3.20 -12.71 1.38
CA ILE A 217 3.61 -11.41 0.84
C ILE A 217 3.92 -10.50 2.03
N ALA A 218 5.19 -10.15 2.18
CA ALA A 218 5.66 -9.20 3.18
C ALA A 218 5.82 -7.82 2.53
N HIS A 219 4.77 -6.98 2.66
CA HIS A 219 4.84 -5.58 2.30
C HIS A 219 5.52 -4.82 3.44
N LEU A 220 6.74 -4.35 3.21
CA LEU A 220 7.56 -3.68 4.22
C LEU A 220 7.93 -2.28 3.73
N GLY A 221 7.26 -1.28 4.27
CA GLY A 221 7.46 0.14 3.98
C GLY A 221 7.37 0.99 5.25
N SER A 222 6.85 2.21 5.16
CA SER A 222 6.48 3.01 6.35
C SER A 222 5.39 2.29 7.16
N GLY A 223 4.37 1.73 6.47
CA GLY A 223 3.49 0.70 6.97
C GLY A 223 4.01 -0.68 6.58
N CYS A 224 3.71 -1.70 7.40
CA CYS A 224 4.14 -3.07 7.14
C CYS A 224 3.00 -4.06 7.37
N SER A 225 2.86 -5.02 6.47
CA SER A 225 1.95 -6.15 6.64
C SER A 225 2.54 -7.43 6.08
N VAL A 226 2.07 -8.57 6.59
CA VAL A 226 2.34 -9.89 6.01
C VAL A 226 0.99 -10.52 5.68
N THR A 227 0.82 -10.94 4.45
CA THR A 227 -0.42 -11.51 3.93
C THR A 227 -0.16 -12.92 3.43
N ALA A 228 -0.98 -13.87 3.84
CA ALA A 228 -0.98 -15.21 3.28
C ALA A 228 -1.95 -15.29 2.10
N CYS A 229 -1.47 -15.87 1.00
CA CYS A 229 -2.26 -16.05 -0.23
C CYS A 229 -2.26 -17.50 -0.66
N ILE A 230 -3.43 -18.00 -1.06
CA ILE A 230 -3.60 -19.29 -1.74
C ILE A 230 -4.25 -19.04 -3.10
N ASP A 231 -3.66 -19.58 -4.16
CA ASP A 231 -4.10 -19.39 -5.55
C ASP A 231 -4.28 -17.90 -5.93
N GLY A 232 -3.47 -17.02 -5.31
CA GLY A 232 -3.49 -15.57 -5.52
C GLY A 232 -4.63 -14.83 -4.80
N LYS A 233 -5.31 -15.47 -3.87
CA LYS A 233 -6.36 -14.88 -3.01
C LYS A 233 -5.87 -14.76 -1.58
N SER A 234 -6.17 -13.65 -0.91
CA SER A 234 -5.86 -13.48 0.51
C SER A 234 -6.65 -14.46 1.36
N VAL A 235 -5.94 -15.18 2.25
CA VAL A 235 -6.55 -16.10 3.23
C VAL A 235 -6.26 -15.69 4.67
N ASP A 236 -5.24 -14.85 4.90
CA ASP A 236 -4.91 -14.26 6.20
C ASP A 236 -4.07 -13.00 6.01
N THR A 237 -4.07 -12.08 6.96
CA THR A 237 -3.21 -10.90 6.95
C THR A 237 -3.01 -10.34 8.35
N THR A 238 -1.97 -9.58 8.56
CA THR A 238 -1.57 -9.09 9.89
C THR A 238 -2.32 -7.85 10.34
N MET A 239 -2.56 -6.88 9.48
CA MET A 239 -3.30 -5.67 9.84
C MET A 239 -4.77 -6.01 10.15
N GLY A 240 -5.32 -5.32 11.13
CA GLY A 240 -6.61 -5.64 11.75
C GLY A 240 -7.79 -4.81 11.28
N LEU A 241 -8.53 -4.27 12.24
CA LEU A 241 -9.59 -3.28 12.03
C LEU A 241 -9.02 -2.00 11.44
N THR A 242 -7.83 -1.60 11.91
CA THR A 242 -7.07 -0.45 11.47
C THR A 242 -5.72 -0.90 10.90
N PRO A 243 -4.99 -0.05 10.18
CA PRO A 243 -3.65 -0.36 9.69
C PRO A 243 -2.56 -0.32 10.79
N THR A 244 -2.93 -0.24 12.07
CA THR A 244 -1.98 -0.16 13.20
C THR A 244 -1.53 -1.53 13.70
N GLY A 245 -2.41 -2.55 13.65
CA GLY A 245 -2.13 -3.91 14.14
C GLY A 245 -1.13 -4.68 13.27
N GLY A 246 -0.70 -5.83 13.77
CA GLY A 246 0.23 -6.74 13.12
C GLY A 246 1.68 -6.51 13.54
N VAL A 247 2.58 -6.35 12.58
CA VAL A 247 4.01 -6.17 12.84
C VAL A 247 4.36 -4.73 13.20
N MET A 248 5.43 -4.52 13.96
CA MET A 248 5.98 -3.18 14.22
C MET A 248 6.33 -2.48 12.92
N MET A 249 6.09 -1.16 12.84
CA MET A 249 6.27 -0.35 11.63
C MET A 249 7.16 0.87 11.88
N GLY A 250 7.23 1.78 10.93
CA GLY A 250 7.99 3.03 11.07
C GLY A 250 7.57 3.87 12.27
N THR A 251 6.25 4.08 12.44
CA THR A 251 5.66 4.93 13.48
C THR A 251 4.58 4.23 14.30
N ARG A 252 4.26 2.95 14.00
CA ARG A 252 3.17 2.18 14.61
C ARG A 252 3.71 1.04 15.46
N THR A 253 3.00 0.75 16.54
CA THR A 253 3.39 -0.34 17.46
C THR A 253 3.36 -1.72 16.82
N GLY A 254 2.43 -1.97 15.88
CA GLY A 254 1.95 -3.31 15.59
C GLY A 254 1.10 -3.83 16.75
N ASP A 255 0.99 -5.16 16.84
CA ASP A 255 0.23 -5.80 17.92
C ASP A 255 0.82 -5.47 19.29
N ILE A 256 -0.05 -5.02 20.18
CA ILE A 256 0.27 -4.61 21.54
C ILE A 256 -0.73 -5.25 22.52
N ASP A 257 -0.31 -5.53 23.75
CA ASP A 257 -1.21 -5.99 24.78
C ASP A 257 -2.29 -4.91 25.03
N PRO A 258 -3.59 -5.25 24.93
CA PRO A 258 -4.69 -4.31 25.25
C PRO A 258 -4.56 -3.65 26.61
N GLY A 259 -3.93 -4.32 27.57
CA GLY A 259 -3.63 -3.76 28.90
C GLY A 259 -2.75 -2.53 28.85
N VAL A 260 -1.84 -2.42 27.87
CA VAL A 260 -1.02 -1.21 27.67
C VAL A 260 -1.90 -0.03 27.24
N VAL A 261 -2.85 -0.25 26.32
CA VAL A 261 -3.78 0.80 25.89
C VAL A 261 -4.62 1.28 27.09
N LEU A 262 -5.15 0.37 27.88
CA LEU A 262 -5.91 0.69 29.10
C LEU A 262 -5.04 1.41 30.15
N PHE A 263 -3.77 1.02 30.30
CA PHE A 263 -2.82 1.72 31.17
C PHE A 263 -2.62 3.17 30.73
N LEU A 264 -2.39 3.40 29.44
CA LEU A 264 -2.21 4.74 28.87
C LEU A 264 -3.47 5.60 29.04
N MET A 265 -4.66 5.03 28.80
CA MET A 265 -5.94 5.72 28.97
C MET A 265 -6.25 6.14 30.42
N ARG A 266 -5.62 5.49 31.41
CA ARG A 266 -5.76 5.85 32.84
C ARG A 266 -4.81 6.95 33.29
N GLN A 267 -3.86 7.40 32.43
CA GLN A 267 -2.95 8.48 32.76
C GLN A 267 -3.71 9.83 32.78
N ALA A 268 -3.31 10.71 33.67
CA ALA A 268 -3.94 12.03 33.75
C ALA A 268 -3.81 12.83 32.46
N GLY A 269 -4.93 13.32 31.94
CA GLY A 269 -4.99 14.07 30.70
C GLY A 269 -4.98 13.21 29.42
N ALA A 270 -4.97 11.87 29.51
CA ALA A 270 -5.08 10.99 28.35
C ALA A 270 -6.48 11.08 27.72
N THR A 271 -6.50 11.12 26.38
CA THR A 271 -7.72 11.01 25.56
C THR A 271 -7.52 9.88 24.55
N ALA A 272 -8.60 9.38 23.95
CA ALA A 272 -8.51 8.40 22.87
C ALA A 272 -7.57 8.87 21.76
N ASP A 273 -7.73 10.12 21.31
CA ASP A 273 -6.91 10.72 20.24
C ASP A 273 -5.43 10.83 20.63
N SER A 274 -5.12 11.12 21.90
CA SER A 274 -3.73 11.20 22.36
C SER A 274 -3.06 9.83 22.40
N VAL A 275 -3.80 8.79 22.82
CA VAL A 275 -3.32 7.42 22.85
C VAL A 275 -3.19 6.87 21.42
N GLU A 276 -4.16 7.15 20.56
CA GLU A 276 -4.09 6.77 19.15
C GLU A 276 -2.87 7.37 18.46
N ARG A 277 -2.63 8.68 18.61
CA ARG A 277 -1.41 9.33 18.08
C ARG A 277 -0.13 8.69 18.61
N MET A 278 -0.10 8.29 19.87
CA MET A 278 1.06 7.63 20.46
C MET A 278 1.34 6.26 19.82
N ILE A 279 0.31 5.43 19.63
CA ILE A 279 0.49 4.06 19.13
C ILE A 279 0.60 3.99 17.59
N ASP A 280 0.08 4.97 16.85
CA ASP A 280 0.06 5.01 15.40
C ASP A 280 1.05 6.00 14.75
N GLY A 281 1.38 7.10 15.46
CA GLY A 281 2.22 8.18 14.92
C GLY A 281 3.59 8.33 15.59
N ASP A 282 3.71 7.95 16.87
CA ASP A 282 4.90 8.19 17.69
C ASP A 282 5.58 6.92 18.20
N ALA A 283 5.14 5.75 17.74
CA ALA A 283 5.65 4.44 18.13
C ALA A 283 6.69 3.87 17.13
N GLY A 284 6.82 2.57 17.10
CA GLY A 284 7.59 1.81 16.12
C GLY A 284 9.09 2.13 16.10
N LEU A 285 9.67 2.14 14.91
CA LEU A 285 11.09 2.46 14.70
C LEU A 285 11.42 3.85 15.23
N LYS A 286 10.51 4.82 15.03
CA LYS A 286 10.66 6.21 15.51
C LYS A 286 10.83 6.26 17.03
N ALA A 287 9.97 5.58 17.78
CA ALA A 287 10.05 5.58 19.25
C ALA A 287 11.34 4.95 19.77
N LEU A 288 11.74 3.83 19.19
CA LEU A 288 12.89 3.07 19.68
C LEU A 288 14.23 3.66 19.20
N GLY A 289 14.30 4.05 17.93
CA GLY A 289 15.54 4.48 17.27
C GLY A 289 15.64 5.99 17.02
N GLY A 290 14.59 6.77 17.31
CA GLY A 290 14.55 8.22 17.11
C GLY A 290 14.21 8.67 15.72
N VAL A 291 14.20 7.77 14.73
CA VAL A 291 13.78 8.02 13.34
C VAL A 291 13.05 6.81 12.79
N ASN A 292 12.21 7.01 11.77
CA ASN A 292 11.45 5.96 11.11
C ASN A 292 12.07 5.47 9.78
N ASP A 293 13.18 6.07 9.34
CA ASP A 293 13.90 5.67 8.13
C ASP A 293 14.89 4.53 8.44
N MET A 294 14.69 3.36 7.85
CA MET A 294 15.53 2.18 8.07
C MET A 294 16.98 2.41 7.61
N ARG A 295 17.20 3.17 6.55
CA ARG A 295 18.54 3.47 6.03
C ARG A 295 19.34 4.29 7.04
N GLU A 296 18.71 5.28 7.65
CA GLU A 296 19.34 6.10 8.69
C GLU A 296 19.58 5.28 9.96
N LEU A 297 18.65 4.41 10.35
CA LEU A 297 18.83 3.50 11.49
C LEU A 297 19.99 2.53 11.23
N ARG A 298 20.11 1.96 10.03
CA ARG A 298 21.26 1.09 9.67
C ARG A 298 22.58 1.84 9.80
N LYS A 299 22.65 3.07 9.27
CA LYS A 299 23.84 3.92 9.37
C LYS A 299 24.22 4.22 10.83
N ARG A 300 23.25 4.60 11.66
CA ARG A 300 23.48 4.88 13.09
C ARG A 300 23.92 3.63 13.85
N ALA A 301 23.28 2.50 13.61
CA ALA A 301 23.63 1.25 14.25
C ALA A 301 25.05 0.80 13.88
N ALA A 302 25.46 0.95 12.63
CA ALA A 302 26.85 0.69 12.20
C ALA A 302 27.87 1.65 12.87
N GLY A 303 27.44 2.86 13.21
CA GLY A 303 28.21 3.84 13.99
C GLY A 303 28.18 3.61 15.51
N GLY A 304 27.57 2.50 15.99
CA GLY A 304 27.54 2.15 17.41
C GLY A 304 26.33 2.66 18.20
N ASP A 305 25.30 3.25 17.55
CA ASP A 305 24.06 3.67 18.22
C ASP A 305 23.26 2.43 18.67
N ALA A 306 23.29 2.16 20.00
CA ALA A 306 22.60 1.03 20.60
C ALA A 306 21.08 1.08 20.46
N ARG A 307 20.48 2.29 20.45
CA ARG A 307 19.03 2.47 20.28
C ARG A 307 18.60 2.14 18.86
N ALA A 308 19.33 2.61 17.85
CA ALA A 308 19.09 2.25 16.45
C ALA A 308 19.23 0.73 16.26
N GLY A 309 20.28 0.13 16.83
CA GLY A 309 20.46 -1.33 16.81
C GLY A 309 19.30 -2.09 17.48
N LEU A 310 18.80 -1.62 18.61
CA LEU A 310 17.64 -2.21 19.30
C LEU A 310 16.38 -2.12 18.43
N ALA A 311 16.09 -0.94 17.84
CA ALA A 311 14.93 -0.72 16.98
C ALA A 311 14.91 -1.72 15.81
N ILE A 312 16.04 -1.90 15.13
CA ILE A 312 16.19 -2.86 14.03
C ILE A 312 15.95 -4.31 14.50
N ARG A 313 16.54 -4.70 15.63
CA ARG A 313 16.36 -6.06 16.15
C ARG A 313 14.90 -6.34 16.54
N VAL A 314 14.22 -5.40 17.18
CA VAL A 314 12.78 -5.54 17.53
C VAL A 314 11.95 -5.65 16.25
N PHE A 315 12.19 -4.80 15.25
CA PHE A 315 11.52 -4.84 13.96
C PHE A 315 11.69 -6.22 13.28
N CYS A 316 12.92 -6.68 13.10
CA CYS A 316 13.17 -7.98 12.48
C CYS A 316 12.56 -9.13 13.30
N ARG A 317 12.61 -9.05 14.65
CA ARG A 317 12.04 -10.08 15.53
C ARG A 317 10.53 -10.19 15.39
N THR A 318 9.81 -9.06 15.30
CA THR A 318 8.35 -9.09 15.08
C THR A 318 8.01 -9.71 13.74
N LEU A 319 8.74 -9.37 12.69
CA LEU A 319 8.57 -9.94 11.36
C LEU A 319 8.83 -11.46 11.33
N VAL A 320 9.95 -11.92 11.90
CA VAL A 320 10.26 -13.35 11.96
C VAL A 320 9.17 -14.13 12.69
N LYS A 321 8.72 -13.66 13.86
CA LYS A 321 7.62 -14.30 14.60
C LYS A 321 6.35 -14.43 13.77
N THR A 322 5.97 -13.36 13.09
CA THR A 322 4.73 -13.28 12.32
C THR A 322 4.80 -14.14 11.07
N VAL A 323 5.89 -14.02 10.31
CA VAL A 323 6.08 -14.82 9.08
C VAL A 323 6.16 -16.30 9.42
N ALA A 324 6.87 -16.69 10.50
CA ALA A 324 6.96 -18.08 10.96
C ALA A 324 5.58 -18.63 11.39
N GLY A 325 4.77 -17.84 12.10
CA GLY A 325 3.41 -18.22 12.49
C GLY A 325 2.51 -18.47 11.28
N LEU A 326 2.51 -17.56 10.32
CA LEU A 326 1.76 -17.72 9.08
C LEU A 326 2.31 -18.86 8.21
N ALA A 327 3.64 -19.08 8.20
CA ALA A 327 4.26 -20.21 7.48
C ALA A 327 3.85 -21.56 8.08
N ALA A 328 3.78 -21.67 9.38
CA ALA A 328 3.32 -22.89 10.05
C ALA A 328 1.83 -23.18 9.71
N LEU A 329 1.00 -22.16 9.63
CA LEU A 329 -0.43 -22.29 9.36
C LEU A 329 -0.72 -22.57 7.87
N HIS A 330 -0.09 -21.82 6.96
CA HIS A 330 -0.44 -21.83 5.52
C HIS A 330 0.54 -22.61 4.63
N LYS A 331 1.68 -23.07 5.18
CA LYS A 331 2.70 -23.89 4.47
C LYS A 331 3.08 -23.29 3.11
N PRO A 332 3.58 -22.04 3.05
CA PRO A 332 3.88 -21.38 1.80
C PRO A 332 5.03 -22.05 1.05
N THR A 333 4.95 -22.03 -0.28
CA THR A 333 6.06 -22.39 -1.17
C THR A 333 6.87 -21.18 -1.62
N ALA A 334 6.39 -19.97 -1.31
CA ALA A 334 7.10 -18.74 -1.59
C ALA A 334 6.91 -17.68 -0.48
N LEU A 335 7.94 -16.84 -0.29
CA LEU A 335 7.88 -15.60 0.47
C LEU A 335 8.31 -14.46 -0.45
N VAL A 336 7.45 -13.45 -0.57
CA VAL A 336 7.66 -12.30 -1.43
C VAL A 336 7.89 -11.07 -0.59
N PHE A 337 8.97 -10.35 -0.85
CA PHE A 337 9.28 -9.05 -0.25
C PHE A 337 8.90 -7.94 -1.22
N THR A 338 8.14 -6.96 -0.73
CA THR A 338 7.70 -5.78 -1.48
C THR A 338 7.64 -4.55 -0.57
N GLY A 339 7.44 -3.36 -1.15
CA GLY A 339 7.49 -2.11 -0.42
C GLY A 339 8.92 -1.65 -0.11
N GLY A 340 9.10 -0.38 0.23
CA GLY A 340 10.43 0.26 0.24
C GLY A 340 11.50 -0.45 1.05
N ILE A 341 11.20 -0.96 2.25
CA ILE A 341 12.15 -1.77 3.06
C ILE A 341 12.29 -3.15 2.44
N GLY A 342 11.19 -3.79 2.02
CA GLY A 342 11.21 -5.12 1.40
C GLY A 342 12.03 -5.14 0.12
N GLU A 343 11.97 -4.12 -0.69
CA GLU A 343 12.69 -4.00 -1.96
C GLU A 343 14.17 -3.63 -1.79
N HIS A 344 14.48 -2.74 -0.82
CA HIS A 344 15.80 -2.09 -0.77
C HIS A 344 16.67 -2.47 0.43
N ASP A 345 16.13 -3.08 1.51
CA ASP A 345 16.93 -3.48 2.69
C ASP A 345 17.24 -4.99 2.69
N ALA A 346 18.35 -5.35 2.04
CA ALA A 346 18.83 -6.73 1.97
C ALA A 346 19.07 -7.36 3.35
N LEU A 347 19.47 -6.57 4.35
CA LEU A 347 19.72 -7.07 5.71
C LEU A 347 18.44 -7.44 6.45
N THR A 348 17.32 -6.72 6.22
CA THR A 348 16.02 -7.12 6.76
C THR A 348 15.53 -8.42 6.11
N ARG A 349 15.63 -8.55 4.78
CA ARG A 349 15.27 -9.79 4.08
C ARG A 349 16.08 -10.98 4.59
N ARG A 350 17.40 -10.82 4.74
CA ARG A 350 18.29 -11.84 5.30
C ARG A 350 17.87 -12.23 6.73
N ALA A 351 17.58 -11.26 7.60
CA ALA A 351 17.18 -11.56 8.97
C ALA A 351 15.88 -12.38 9.03
N ILE A 352 14.94 -12.12 8.12
CA ILE A 352 13.68 -12.89 8.02
C ILE A 352 13.96 -14.30 7.47
N ALA A 353 14.73 -14.44 6.39
CA ALA A 353 15.05 -15.73 5.80
C ALA A 353 15.79 -16.64 6.78
N VAL A 354 16.80 -16.11 7.47
CA VAL A 354 17.53 -16.85 8.54
C VAL A 354 16.57 -17.29 9.66
N GLY A 355 15.60 -16.45 10.03
CA GLY A 355 14.59 -16.82 11.02
C GLY A 355 13.63 -17.91 10.56
N LEU A 356 13.59 -18.20 9.26
CA LEU A 356 12.73 -19.23 8.64
C LEU A 356 13.49 -20.50 8.23
N TRP A 357 14.74 -20.67 8.66
CA TRP A 357 15.57 -21.81 8.31
C TRP A 357 14.87 -23.15 8.60
N VAL A 358 14.09 -23.24 9.66
CA VAL A 358 13.35 -24.45 10.05
C VAL A 358 12.28 -24.82 9.01
N PHE A 359 11.82 -23.89 8.19
CA PHE A 359 10.90 -24.11 7.09
C PHE A 359 11.61 -24.38 5.76
N GLY A 360 12.95 -24.32 5.74
CA GLY A 360 13.77 -24.54 4.56
C GLY A 360 13.83 -23.33 3.62
N ALA A 361 13.79 -22.12 4.17
CA ALA A 361 14.07 -20.90 3.42
C ALA A 361 15.59 -20.69 3.33
N GLU A 362 16.15 -20.78 2.13
CA GLU A 362 17.58 -20.61 1.87
C GLU A 362 17.79 -19.46 0.90
N MET A 363 18.55 -18.45 1.33
CA MET A 363 18.76 -17.22 0.58
C MET A 363 20.08 -17.24 -0.17
N GLU A 364 20.05 -16.89 -1.46
CA GLU A 364 21.25 -16.59 -2.23
C GLU A 364 21.69 -15.15 -1.94
N ASP A 365 22.79 -15.00 -1.22
CA ASP A 365 23.27 -13.72 -0.73
C ASP A 365 23.61 -12.73 -1.85
N ALA A 366 24.24 -13.19 -2.94
CA ALA A 366 24.58 -12.35 -4.08
C ALA A 366 23.33 -11.79 -4.77
N ALA A 367 22.31 -12.63 -5.00
CA ALA A 367 21.04 -12.19 -5.58
C ALA A 367 20.26 -11.24 -4.66
N ASN A 368 20.36 -11.47 -3.33
CA ASN A 368 19.71 -10.59 -2.35
C ASN A 368 20.30 -9.18 -2.34
N GLU A 369 21.60 -9.02 -2.61
CA GLU A 369 22.30 -7.74 -2.58
C GLU A 369 22.16 -6.93 -3.89
N LEU A 370 21.67 -7.53 -4.97
CA LEU A 370 21.45 -6.83 -6.22
C LEU A 370 20.48 -5.64 -6.04
N PRO A 371 20.70 -4.54 -6.77
CA PRO A 371 19.78 -3.40 -6.78
C PRO A 371 18.34 -3.82 -7.13
N ALA A 372 17.36 -3.15 -6.54
CA ALA A 372 15.96 -3.37 -6.83
C ALA A 372 15.63 -2.97 -8.28
N LYS A 373 15.53 -3.96 -9.17
CA LYS A 373 15.12 -3.79 -10.58
C LYS A 373 14.15 -4.90 -10.92
N GLY A 374 12.85 -4.57 -10.93
CA GLY A 374 11.81 -5.53 -11.30
C GLY A 374 11.72 -6.74 -10.35
N LEU A 375 10.93 -7.72 -10.78
CA LEU A 375 10.78 -9.00 -10.09
C LEU A 375 12.06 -9.81 -10.19
N ARG A 376 12.53 -10.37 -9.07
CA ARG A 376 13.67 -11.28 -9.04
C ARG A 376 13.54 -12.34 -7.94
N LYS A 377 14.03 -13.54 -8.23
CA LYS A 377 14.24 -14.60 -7.24
C LYS A 377 15.56 -14.32 -6.49
N ILE A 378 15.55 -14.53 -5.19
CA ILE A 378 16.68 -14.32 -4.29
C ILE A 378 16.93 -15.52 -3.36
N SER A 379 16.35 -16.68 -3.67
CA SER A 379 16.60 -17.93 -2.95
C SER A 379 17.50 -18.84 -3.76
N GLU A 380 18.19 -19.74 -3.06
CA GLU A 380 18.88 -20.88 -3.67
C GLU A 380 17.91 -21.75 -4.48
N GLU A 381 18.45 -22.56 -5.40
CA GLU A 381 17.61 -23.38 -6.30
C GLU A 381 16.85 -24.47 -5.53
N ASP A 382 17.47 -25.06 -4.52
CA ASP A 382 16.91 -26.13 -3.68
C ASP A 382 16.17 -25.63 -2.44
N SER A 383 16.03 -24.31 -2.28
CA SER A 383 15.24 -23.72 -1.21
C SER A 383 13.79 -24.21 -1.26
N ARG A 384 13.28 -24.73 -0.15
CA ARG A 384 11.89 -25.22 -0.02
C ARG A 384 10.86 -24.08 -0.12
N ILE A 385 11.25 -22.87 0.32
CA ILE A 385 10.48 -21.64 0.16
C ILE A 385 11.22 -20.73 -0.80
N ALA A 386 10.67 -20.54 -2.00
CA ALA A 386 11.24 -19.60 -2.95
C ALA A 386 11.13 -18.17 -2.41
N LEU A 387 12.22 -17.41 -2.44
CA LEU A 387 12.27 -16.02 -1.98
C LEU A 387 12.28 -15.09 -3.18
N TYR A 388 11.37 -14.12 -3.20
CA TYR A 388 11.26 -13.14 -4.28
C TYR A 388 11.33 -11.71 -3.73
N VAL A 389 11.84 -10.80 -4.56
CA VAL A 389 11.62 -9.36 -4.43
C VAL A 389 10.77 -8.92 -5.61
N VAL A 390 9.66 -8.25 -5.31
CA VAL A 390 8.72 -7.78 -6.33
C VAL A 390 8.38 -6.31 -6.03
N PRO A 391 8.50 -5.38 -7.00
CA PRO A 391 8.14 -3.99 -6.79
C PRO A 391 6.67 -3.81 -6.40
N ALA A 392 6.41 -2.87 -5.49
CA ALA A 392 5.05 -2.44 -5.18
C ALA A 392 4.57 -1.48 -6.28
N GLU A 393 3.62 -1.92 -7.10
CA GLU A 393 3.05 -1.13 -8.19
C GLU A 393 1.59 -0.76 -7.90
N GLU A 394 1.33 -0.14 -6.74
CA GLU A 394 -0.02 0.22 -6.28
C GLU A 394 -0.75 1.13 -7.29
N ASP A 395 -0.06 2.17 -7.77
CA ASP A 395 -0.63 3.15 -8.70
C ASP A 395 -1.05 2.49 -10.03
N ARG A 396 -0.26 1.52 -10.51
CA ARG A 396 -0.60 0.72 -11.70
C ARG A 396 -1.85 -0.15 -11.47
N MET A 397 -2.03 -0.69 -10.25
CA MET A 397 -3.24 -1.44 -9.91
C MET A 397 -4.46 -0.53 -9.85
N ILE A 398 -4.33 0.65 -9.27
CA ILE A 398 -5.39 1.66 -9.28
C ILE A 398 -5.79 1.99 -10.72
N ALA A 399 -4.81 2.28 -11.59
CA ALA A 399 -5.08 2.58 -13.00
C ALA A 399 -5.81 1.44 -13.72
N ARG A 400 -5.45 0.17 -13.46
CA ARG A 400 -6.14 -1.01 -14.00
C ARG A 400 -7.60 -1.09 -13.53
N HIS A 401 -7.85 -0.88 -12.25
CA HIS A 401 -9.21 -0.88 -11.70
C HIS A 401 -10.06 0.25 -12.28
N VAL A 402 -9.48 1.46 -12.40
CA VAL A 402 -10.15 2.60 -13.04
C VAL A 402 -10.54 2.26 -14.48
N ALA A 403 -9.59 1.74 -15.28
CA ALA A 403 -9.86 1.35 -16.66
C ALA A 403 -10.98 0.33 -16.77
N ARG A 404 -10.96 -0.72 -15.91
CA ARG A 404 -11.99 -1.74 -15.87
C ARG A 404 -13.37 -1.15 -15.53
N ILE A 405 -13.47 -0.37 -14.45
CA ILE A 405 -14.74 0.20 -14.00
C ILE A 405 -15.32 1.19 -15.02
N CYS A 406 -14.47 1.96 -15.71
CA CYS A 406 -14.91 2.87 -16.76
C CYS A 406 -15.46 2.13 -17.99
N ARG A 407 -14.93 0.93 -18.31
CA ARG A 407 -15.44 0.09 -19.42
C ARG A 407 -16.75 -0.62 -19.07
N GLU A 408 -16.89 -1.09 -17.84
CA GLU A 408 -18.08 -1.81 -17.34
C GLU A 408 -19.30 -0.90 -17.14
N ALA A 409 -19.11 0.43 -17.03
CA ALA A 409 -20.20 1.38 -16.94
C ALA A 409 -20.95 1.44 -18.31
N PRO A 410 -22.29 1.30 -18.34
CA PRO A 410 -23.02 1.47 -19.59
C PRO A 410 -22.67 2.84 -20.17
N ARG A 411 -22.24 2.86 -21.44
CA ARG A 411 -22.08 4.11 -22.20
C ARG A 411 -23.44 4.79 -22.14
N SER A 412 -23.58 5.87 -21.40
CA SER A 412 -24.79 6.70 -21.45
C SER A 412 -25.02 7.05 -22.89
N GLU A 413 -26.14 6.58 -23.45
CA GLU A 413 -26.58 6.89 -24.80
C GLU A 413 -26.52 8.39 -25.04
N GLY A 414 -25.98 8.73 -26.20
CA GLY A 414 -25.62 9.99 -26.72
C GLY A 414 -26.29 11.24 -26.20
N ARG A 415 -25.51 12.27 -26.08
CA ARG A 415 -25.98 13.62 -26.27
C ARG A 415 -26.75 13.65 -27.61
N SER A 416 -28.06 13.52 -27.53
CA SER A 416 -28.89 13.97 -28.63
C SER A 416 -28.82 15.50 -28.67
N THR A 417 -28.41 15.96 -29.78
CA THR A 417 -28.36 17.33 -30.35
C THR A 417 -29.27 18.36 -29.70
#